data_17c8eae91d3994832c26a067677190f8
#
_entry.id   17c8eae91d3994832c26a067677190f8
#
_cell.length_a   1.000
_cell.length_b   1.000
_cell.length_c   1.000
_cell.angle_alpha   90.00
_cell.angle_beta   90.00
_cell.angle_gamma   90.00
#
_symmetry.space_group_name_H-M   'P 1'
#
loop_
_entity.id
_entity.type
_entity.pdbx_description
1 polymer ?
#
loop_
_entity_poly.entity_id
_entity_poly.type
_entity_poly.pdbx_seq_one_letter_code
_entity_poly.pdbx_strand_id
1 'polypeptide(L)'
;MLKLGELNGSHAPPRPLGFSQVSAGAGAAAKGLLRDYVKPRATVADQARCKYQLSNEGNDVSTGLKWQLYTDSVVVMPPPTMETWVLEGSLEPFVHYVPVQRDWSDLEARLAWAEAHPAAAANISANARAHVLKTLGASAAS
;
A
#
# COMPACT_ATOMS: atom_id res chain seq x y z
N MET A 1 15.59 -9.99 0.75
CA MET A 1 15.13 -8.64 0.34
C MET A 1 14.28 -8.79 -0.90
N LEU A 2 12.97 -8.62 -0.77
CA LEU A 2 12.04 -8.80 -1.89
C LEU A 2 12.21 -7.70 -2.92
N LYS A 3 12.47 -8.08 -4.15
CA LYS A 3 12.43 -7.18 -5.30
C LYS A 3 11.00 -7.15 -5.83
N LEU A 4 10.19 -6.20 -5.37
CA LEU A 4 8.82 -5.98 -5.87
C LEU A 4 8.71 -5.90 -7.40
N GLY A 5 9.82 -5.62 -8.09
CA GLY A 5 9.88 -5.56 -9.54
C GLY A 5 9.85 -6.91 -10.25
N GLU A 6 10.23 -8.00 -9.60
CA GLU A 6 10.19 -9.34 -10.20
C GLU A 6 8.77 -9.90 -10.31
N LEU A 7 7.85 -9.36 -9.50
CA LEU A 7 6.43 -9.75 -9.49
C LEU A 7 5.59 -8.97 -10.52
N ASN A 8 6.16 -7.96 -11.16
CA ASN A 8 5.40 -6.98 -11.94
C ASN A 8 5.46 -7.27 -13.43
N GLY A 9 5.50 -8.41 -13.96
CA GLY A 9 5.35 -8.78 -15.39
C GLY A 9 5.59 -7.67 -16.47
N SER A 10 6.01 -6.48 -16.07
CA SER A 10 6.36 -5.35 -16.92
C SER A 10 7.88 -5.28 -17.07
N HIS A 11 8.35 -4.97 -18.27
CA HIS A 11 9.75 -4.88 -18.65
C HIS A 11 10.56 -3.75 -17.98
N ALA A 12 10.01 -3.13 -16.92
CA ALA A 12 10.76 -2.16 -16.12
C ALA A 12 11.69 -2.89 -15.12
N PRO A 13 12.93 -2.43 -14.96
CA PRO A 13 13.85 -3.04 -14.00
C PRO A 13 13.24 -2.99 -12.59
N PRO A 14 13.46 -4.04 -11.78
CA PRO A 14 12.91 -4.12 -10.43
C PRO A 14 13.34 -2.90 -9.62
N ARG A 15 12.38 -2.13 -9.14
CA ARG A 15 12.66 -1.02 -8.22
C ARG A 15 12.80 -1.57 -6.82
N PRO A 16 13.98 -1.47 -6.18
CA PRO A 16 14.14 -1.92 -4.81
C PRO A 16 13.22 -1.12 -3.90
N LEU A 17 12.68 -1.80 -2.89
CA LEU A 17 11.93 -1.15 -1.82
C LEU A 17 12.77 -0.02 -1.22
N GLY A 18 12.19 1.15 -1.05
CA GLY A 18 12.88 2.30 -0.48
C GLY A 18 11.90 3.26 0.21
N PHE A 19 12.46 4.12 1.04
CA PHE A 19 11.73 5.18 1.73
C PHE A 19 12.05 6.52 1.09
N SER A 20 11.10 7.45 1.06
CA SER A 20 11.37 8.82 0.61
C SER A 20 12.07 9.66 1.67
N GLN A 21 11.93 9.28 2.96
CA GLN A 21 12.62 9.91 4.07
C GLN A 21 12.60 9.01 5.31
N VAL A 22 13.55 9.25 6.21
CA VAL A 22 13.56 8.68 7.56
C VAL A 22 12.96 9.70 8.52
N SER A 23 12.09 9.26 9.41
CA SER A 23 11.45 10.11 10.42
C SER A 23 12.45 11.01 11.15
N ALA A 24 12.08 12.24 11.43
CA ALA A 24 12.89 13.19 12.18
C ALA A 24 13.26 12.66 13.58
N GLY A 25 12.36 11.90 14.21
CA GLY A 25 12.57 11.27 15.51
C GLY A 25 13.46 10.01 15.50
N ALA A 26 13.83 9.49 14.33
CA ALA A 26 14.72 8.34 14.26
C ALA A 26 16.14 8.70 14.76
N GLY A 27 16.70 7.86 15.62
CA GLY A 27 18.04 8.05 16.13
C GLY A 27 19.12 8.04 15.03
N ALA A 28 20.29 8.62 15.32
CA ALA A 28 21.39 8.74 14.36
C ALA A 28 21.83 7.38 13.78
N ALA A 29 21.86 6.33 14.60
CA ALA A 29 22.19 4.96 14.17
C ALA A 29 21.19 4.43 13.15
N ALA A 30 19.88 4.62 13.39
CA ALA A 30 18.83 4.20 12.44
C ALA A 30 18.90 4.98 11.13
N LYS A 31 19.17 6.29 11.18
CA LYS A 31 19.39 7.12 9.98
C LYS A 31 20.58 6.65 9.16
N GLY A 32 21.67 6.24 9.83
CA GLY A 32 22.85 5.69 9.17
C GLY A 32 22.56 4.37 8.46
N LEU A 33 21.91 3.44 9.14
CA LEU A 33 21.55 2.12 8.60
C LEU A 33 20.58 2.21 7.43
N LEU A 34 19.66 3.17 7.45
CA LEU A 34 18.60 3.32 6.42
C LEU A 34 19.01 4.22 5.26
N ARG A 35 20.18 4.86 5.31
CA ARG A 35 20.64 5.83 4.30
C ARG A 35 20.57 5.29 2.87
N ASP A 36 21.01 4.05 2.67
CA ASP A 36 21.05 3.43 1.35
C ASP A 36 19.67 3.04 0.80
N TYR A 37 18.68 3.02 1.68
CA TYR A 37 17.27 2.74 1.33
C TYR A 37 16.46 4.01 1.09
N VAL A 38 17.01 5.20 1.37
CA VAL A 38 16.35 6.47 1.07
C VAL A 38 16.47 6.75 -0.41
N LYS A 39 15.34 6.88 -1.08
CA LYS A 39 15.25 7.13 -2.52
C LYS A 39 14.58 8.48 -2.77
N PRO A 40 14.79 9.09 -3.95
CA PRO A 40 14.05 10.27 -4.34
C PRO A 40 12.55 10.07 -4.19
N ARG A 41 11.84 11.10 -3.79
CA ARG A 41 10.39 11.05 -3.59
C ARG A 41 9.69 10.75 -4.91
N ALA A 42 8.97 9.63 -4.97
CA ALA A 42 8.15 9.29 -6.12
C ALA A 42 6.84 10.09 -6.09
N THR A 43 6.38 10.53 -7.24
CA THR A 43 5.07 11.17 -7.36
C THR A 43 3.93 10.14 -7.16
N VAL A 44 2.72 10.61 -6.88
CA VAL A 44 1.54 9.73 -6.82
C VAL A 44 1.35 9.00 -8.17
N ALA A 45 1.57 9.70 -9.28
CA ALA A 45 1.47 9.11 -10.61
C ALA A 45 2.49 7.98 -10.84
N ASP A 46 3.72 8.14 -10.34
CA ASP A 46 4.74 7.08 -10.44
C ASP A 46 4.37 5.87 -9.59
N GLN A 47 3.83 6.11 -8.39
CA GLN A 47 3.39 5.05 -7.49
C GLN A 47 2.16 4.31 -8.01
N ALA A 48 1.23 5.03 -8.64
CA ALA A 48 0.01 4.46 -9.23
C ALA A 48 0.28 3.51 -10.41
N ARG A 49 1.49 3.51 -10.97
CA ARG A 49 1.93 2.54 -11.99
C ARG A 49 2.34 1.18 -11.41
N CYS A 50 2.49 1.10 -10.09
CA CYS A 50 2.86 -0.16 -9.44
C CYS A 50 1.62 -1.05 -9.33
N LYS A 51 1.77 -2.33 -9.61
CA LYS A 51 0.69 -3.32 -9.44
C LYS A 51 0.26 -3.46 -7.98
N TYR A 52 1.22 -3.39 -7.07
CA TYR A 52 1.02 -3.47 -5.63
C TYR A 52 1.52 -2.21 -4.95
N GLN A 53 0.76 -1.73 -3.97
CA GLN A 53 1.15 -0.62 -3.11
C GLN A 53 1.09 -1.06 -1.65
N LEU A 54 2.20 -0.87 -0.94
CA LEU A 54 2.26 -1.16 0.49
C LEU A 54 1.75 0.06 1.26
N SER A 55 0.81 -0.16 2.16
CA SER A 55 0.31 0.88 3.06
C SER A 55 0.56 0.48 4.50
N ASN A 56 1.11 1.36 5.29
CA ASN A 56 1.40 1.15 6.71
C ASN A 56 0.96 2.35 7.53
N GLU A 57 0.29 2.07 8.64
CA GLU A 57 0.06 3.08 9.67
C GLU A 57 1.40 3.39 10.36
N GLY A 58 1.66 4.67 10.61
CA GLY A 58 2.81 5.13 11.38
C GLY A 58 2.40 5.48 12.82
N ASN A 59 2.78 6.68 13.28
CA ASN A 59 2.28 7.23 14.54
C ASN A 59 0.81 7.66 14.45
N ASP A 60 0.27 7.72 13.25
CA ASP A 60 -1.09 8.10 12.90
C ASP A 60 -1.53 7.34 11.65
N VAL A 61 -2.73 7.62 11.16
CA VAL A 61 -3.30 7.02 9.96
C VAL A 61 -2.36 7.09 8.76
N SER A 62 -2.42 6.10 7.89
CA SER A 62 -1.72 6.16 6.60
C SER A 62 -2.38 7.22 5.70
N THR A 63 -1.77 8.39 5.60
CA THR A 63 -2.28 9.49 4.77
C THR A 63 -2.35 9.13 3.28
N GLY A 64 -1.51 8.19 2.85
CA GLY A 64 -1.47 7.67 1.47
C GLY A 64 -2.60 6.71 1.14
N LEU A 65 -3.19 6.04 2.11
CA LEU A 65 -4.16 4.96 1.90
C LEU A 65 -5.33 5.39 1.01
N LYS A 66 -5.83 6.60 1.19
CA LYS A 66 -7.00 7.15 0.49
C LYS A 66 -6.82 7.16 -1.03
N TRP A 67 -5.69 7.68 -1.50
CA TRP A 67 -5.41 7.70 -2.93
C TRP A 67 -4.93 6.34 -3.44
N GLN A 68 -4.25 5.53 -2.60
CA GLN A 68 -3.84 4.17 -2.95
C GLN A 68 -5.06 3.29 -3.25
N LEU A 69 -6.08 3.31 -2.40
CA LEU A 69 -7.35 2.59 -2.62
C LEU A 69 -8.11 3.08 -3.85
N TYR A 70 -7.92 4.32 -4.27
CA TYR A 70 -8.57 4.90 -5.46
C TYR A 70 -7.89 4.49 -6.77
N THR A 71 -6.63 4.07 -6.73
CA THR A 71 -5.88 3.63 -7.93
C THR A 71 -6.30 2.22 -8.37
N ASP A 72 -5.80 1.79 -9.53
CA ASP A 72 -5.97 0.41 -9.99
C ASP A 72 -4.95 -0.56 -9.38
N SER A 73 -4.12 -0.09 -8.45
CA SER A 73 -3.16 -0.91 -7.71
C SER A 73 -3.86 -1.73 -6.63
N VAL A 74 -3.31 -2.89 -6.34
CA VAL A 74 -3.75 -3.69 -5.18
C VAL A 74 -3.04 -3.18 -3.94
N VAL A 75 -3.79 -2.73 -2.95
CA VAL A 75 -3.23 -2.32 -1.66
C VAL A 75 -2.94 -3.54 -0.81
N VAL A 76 -1.73 -3.60 -0.26
CA VAL A 76 -1.28 -4.64 0.66
C VAL A 76 -0.95 -3.96 1.98
N MET A 77 -1.62 -4.35 3.06
CA MET A 77 -1.48 -3.68 4.35
C MET A 77 -1.88 -4.58 5.52
N PRO A 78 -1.36 -4.34 6.73
CA PRO A 78 -1.95 -4.91 7.93
C PRO A 78 -3.39 -4.40 8.13
N PRO A 79 -4.26 -5.14 8.83
CA PRO A 79 -5.59 -4.66 9.19
C PRO A 79 -5.50 -3.27 9.86
N PRO A 80 -6.29 -2.27 9.40
CA PRO A 80 -6.23 -0.92 9.93
C PRO A 80 -6.67 -0.88 11.40
N THR A 81 -6.08 0.04 12.18
CA THR A 81 -6.42 0.28 13.60
C THR A 81 -6.98 1.66 13.85
N MET A 82 -6.81 2.56 12.90
CA MET A 82 -7.26 3.95 12.99
C MET A 82 -8.26 4.21 11.88
N GLU A 83 -9.16 5.15 12.12
CA GLU A 83 -10.24 5.47 11.19
C GLU A 83 -10.22 6.94 10.77
N THR A 84 -10.49 7.19 9.51
CA THR A 84 -10.71 8.50 8.92
C THR A 84 -12.05 8.54 8.18
N TRP A 85 -12.25 9.57 7.36
CA TRP A 85 -13.44 9.69 6.50
C TRP A 85 -13.58 8.54 5.47
N VAL A 86 -12.51 7.78 5.22
CA VAL A 86 -12.57 6.58 4.34
C VAL A 86 -13.23 5.40 5.04
N LEU A 87 -13.47 5.49 6.35
CA LEU A 87 -14.06 4.42 7.15
C LEU A 87 -13.26 3.12 7.06
N GLU A 88 -11.98 3.20 7.41
CA GLU A 88 -11.03 2.09 7.33
C GLU A 88 -11.51 0.84 8.09
N GLY A 89 -12.29 1.02 9.16
CA GLY A 89 -12.90 -0.07 9.90
C GLY A 89 -13.93 -0.89 9.10
N SER A 90 -14.42 -0.37 7.97
CA SER A 90 -15.32 -1.08 7.06
C SER A 90 -14.59 -1.73 5.88
N LEU A 91 -13.28 -1.60 5.79
CA LEU A 91 -12.47 -2.30 4.79
C LEU A 91 -12.32 -3.77 5.18
N GLU A 92 -12.70 -4.66 4.28
CA GLU A 92 -12.66 -6.10 4.50
C GLU A 92 -11.41 -6.72 3.84
N PRO A 93 -10.68 -7.59 4.57
CA PRO A 93 -9.56 -8.35 4.01
C PRO A 93 -10.00 -9.18 2.80
N PHE A 94 -9.16 -9.27 1.77
CA PHE A 94 -9.41 -9.96 0.50
C PHE A 94 -10.61 -9.45 -0.32
N VAL A 95 -11.29 -8.41 0.17
CA VAL A 95 -12.35 -7.70 -0.55
C VAL A 95 -11.88 -6.34 -1.01
N HIS A 96 -11.21 -5.59 -0.14
CA HIS A 96 -10.74 -4.22 -0.39
C HIS A 96 -9.21 -4.10 -0.37
N TYR A 97 -8.50 -5.05 0.24
CA TYR A 97 -7.05 -5.07 0.32
C TYR A 97 -6.54 -6.49 0.56
N VAL A 98 -5.26 -6.72 0.30
CA VAL A 98 -4.58 -7.97 0.65
C VAL A 98 -3.99 -7.81 2.06
N PRO A 99 -4.46 -8.60 3.05
CA PRO A 99 -3.98 -8.48 4.42
C PRO A 99 -2.61 -9.10 4.59
N VAL A 100 -1.77 -8.46 5.41
CA VAL A 100 -0.48 -9.00 5.88
C VAL A 100 -0.39 -8.91 7.39
N GLN A 101 0.52 -9.68 7.98
CA GLN A 101 0.85 -9.58 9.40
C GLN A 101 1.45 -8.19 9.69
N ARG A 102 1.30 -7.71 10.93
CA ARG A 102 1.83 -6.40 11.33
C ARG A 102 3.35 -6.31 11.24
N ASP A 103 4.05 -7.42 11.38
CA ASP A 103 5.49 -7.53 11.21
C ASP A 103 5.94 -7.77 9.76
N TRP A 104 4.98 -7.82 8.82
CA TRP A 104 5.20 -8.09 7.40
C TRP A 104 5.82 -9.45 7.08
N SER A 105 5.85 -10.37 8.03
CA SER A 105 6.50 -11.69 7.90
C SER A 105 5.93 -12.55 6.78
N ASP A 106 4.66 -12.35 6.42
CA ASP A 106 3.96 -13.09 5.37
C ASP A 106 3.81 -12.32 4.04
N LEU A 107 4.47 -11.17 3.88
CA LEU A 107 4.34 -10.32 2.69
C LEU A 107 4.60 -11.09 1.40
N GLU A 108 5.66 -11.88 1.36
CA GLU A 108 6.05 -12.68 0.19
C GLU A 108 4.97 -13.67 -0.21
N ALA A 109 4.43 -14.39 0.77
CA ALA A 109 3.35 -15.35 0.56
C ALA A 109 2.08 -14.68 0.06
N ARG A 110 1.75 -13.48 0.58
CA ARG A 110 0.57 -12.71 0.14
C ARG A 110 0.70 -12.17 -1.27
N LEU A 111 1.89 -11.69 -1.65
CA LEU A 111 2.16 -11.26 -3.02
C LEU A 111 2.11 -12.45 -3.98
N ALA A 112 2.70 -13.59 -3.62
CA ALA A 112 2.61 -14.82 -4.41
C ALA A 112 1.15 -15.29 -4.58
N TRP A 113 0.34 -15.19 -3.53
CA TRP A 113 -1.09 -15.47 -3.62
C TRP A 113 -1.79 -14.55 -4.63
N ALA A 114 -1.55 -13.25 -4.56
CA ALA A 114 -2.16 -12.28 -5.48
C ALA A 114 -1.74 -12.50 -6.94
N GLU A 115 -0.48 -12.89 -7.17
CA GLU A 115 0.01 -13.26 -8.50
C GLU A 115 -0.65 -14.55 -9.04
N ALA A 116 -0.90 -15.53 -8.16
CA ALA A 116 -1.58 -16.76 -8.53
C ALA A 116 -3.09 -16.57 -8.75
N HIS A 117 -3.67 -15.46 -8.26
CA HIS A 117 -5.11 -15.17 -8.33
C HIS A 117 -5.39 -13.79 -8.97
N PRO A 118 -5.01 -13.56 -10.24
CA PRO A 118 -5.08 -12.24 -10.86
C PRO A 118 -6.52 -11.67 -10.93
N ALA A 119 -7.52 -12.53 -11.13
CA ALA A 119 -8.92 -12.10 -11.14
C ALA A 119 -9.38 -11.62 -9.75
N ALA A 120 -8.98 -12.31 -8.67
CA ALA A 120 -9.27 -11.89 -7.32
C ALA A 120 -8.55 -10.57 -6.98
N ALA A 121 -7.29 -10.42 -7.37
CA ALA A 121 -6.51 -9.20 -7.19
C ALA A 121 -7.16 -8.00 -7.90
N ALA A 122 -7.64 -8.18 -9.13
CA ALA A 122 -8.36 -7.14 -9.87
C ALA A 122 -9.69 -6.75 -9.19
N ASN A 123 -10.43 -7.73 -8.67
CA ASN A 123 -11.67 -7.46 -7.93
C ASN A 123 -11.39 -6.68 -6.63
N ILE A 124 -10.33 -7.01 -5.91
CA ILE A 124 -9.90 -6.28 -4.69
C ILE A 124 -9.65 -4.80 -5.02
N SER A 125 -8.89 -4.51 -6.06
CA SER A 125 -8.62 -3.14 -6.50
C SER A 125 -9.91 -2.41 -6.89
N ALA A 126 -10.80 -3.04 -7.67
CA ALA A 126 -12.07 -2.46 -8.08
C ALA A 126 -13.00 -2.16 -6.88
N ASN A 127 -13.08 -3.08 -5.91
CA ASN A 127 -13.88 -2.91 -4.71
C ASN A 127 -13.31 -1.79 -3.82
N ALA A 128 -12.00 -1.70 -3.67
CA ALA A 128 -11.33 -0.63 -2.93
C ALA A 128 -11.68 0.74 -3.51
N ARG A 129 -11.59 0.89 -4.83
CA ARG A 129 -11.97 2.11 -5.53
C ARG A 129 -13.45 2.47 -5.35
N ALA A 130 -14.35 1.47 -5.48
CA ALA A 130 -15.78 1.66 -5.28
C ALA A 130 -16.09 2.13 -3.84
N HIS A 131 -15.39 1.57 -2.83
CA HIS A 131 -15.51 1.99 -1.44
C HIS A 131 -15.15 3.47 -1.26
N VAL A 132 -14.01 3.92 -1.78
CA VAL A 132 -13.59 5.33 -1.70
C VAL A 132 -14.60 6.25 -2.37
N LEU A 133 -15.10 5.90 -3.55
CA LEU A 133 -16.11 6.69 -4.26
C LEU A 133 -17.42 6.79 -3.48
N LYS A 134 -17.84 5.71 -2.84
CA LYS A 134 -19.04 5.67 -2.00
C LYS A 134 -18.91 6.58 -0.79
N THR A 135 -17.77 6.52 -0.09
CA THR A 135 -17.51 7.35 1.11
C THR A 135 -17.37 8.83 0.75
N LEU A 136 -16.73 9.17 -0.37
CA LEU A 136 -16.69 10.55 -0.89
C LEU A 136 -18.07 11.10 -1.19
N GLY A 137 -18.93 10.31 -1.86
CA GLY A 137 -20.30 10.70 -2.18
C GLY A 137 -21.16 10.90 -0.93
N ALA A 138 -21.00 10.07 0.10
CA ALA A 138 -21.69 10.22 1.36
C ALA A 138 -21.23 11.47 2.13
N SER A 139 -19.93 11.79 2.10
CA SER A 139 -19.38 13.00 2.74
C SER A 139 -19.82 14.30 2.06
N ALA A 140 -20.08 14.27 0.75
CA ALA A 140 -20.51 15.45 -0.01
C ALA A 140 -22.03 15.75 0.18
N ALA A 141 -22.80 14.78 0.69
CA ALA A 141 -24.26 14.89 0.90
C ALA A 141 -24.65 15.29 2.33
N SER A 142 -23.68 15.47 3.24
CA SER A 142 -23.86 15.90 4.64
C SER A 142 -23.48 17.35 4.83
#